data_85d421848823c5f29e4844b72f1feb11
#
_entry.id   85d421848823c5f29e4844b72f1feb11
#
_cell.length_a   1.000
_cell.length_b   1.000
_cell.length_c   1.000
_cell.angle_alpha   90.00
_cell.angle_beta   90.00
_cell.angle_gamma   90.00
#
_symmetry.space_group_name_H-M   'P 1'
#
loop_
_entity.id
_entity.type
_entity.pdbx_description
1 polymer ?
#
loop_
_entity_poly.entity_id
_entity_poly.type
_entity_poly.pdbx_seq_one_letter_code
_entity_poly.pdbx_strand_id
1 'polypeptide(L)'
;MSPSSAASASPWRTLLPVFAACAAIGLQAGVALPLVPLALEREGFDKLTIGIVTATWGIGMLAFGTRIPRLASRFGAVPVMVIAVFAGLLINVAYTVTSGPIAWGLLTFLHGLVGGVPWVVSEIWMNTVVEESKRGRVMAVYGIMVAGGMALGPAVLQVVGVYGPAPFLTCAALSLLVAVPLLPHWHTAPRIRIDGGSNYVSVVWLAPLAMFAAFAGGLGEQVAFSFLPVYAVGAGVSAETGALWLSVFVMGNIVLQWPIGWMADHFDRRAVLAGCALVSMVLVGVLPLVPATSLFVIGTVLLWGGISFAIYPVGLALLGQSVKSGDIARANTAFSMIYILGGLIGRPMTGAAMDLFREPGLGGTLALFYCALGLTALLVWRRKGA
;
A
#
# COMPACT_ATOMS: atom_id res chain seq x y z
N MET A 1 14.76 -49.33 13.73
CA MET A 1 14.24 -48.07 14.30
C MET A 1 13.50 -47.33 13.21
N SER A 2 12.18 -47.37 13.23
CA SER A 2 11.30 -46.71 12.25
C SER A 2 11.37 -45.20 12.46
N PRO A 3 11.39 -44.37 11.36
CA PRO A 3 11.29 -42.93 11.50
C PRO A 3 9.91 -42.58 12.03
N SER A 4 9.86 -41.96 13.21
CA SER A 4 8.66 -41.46 13.84
C SER A 4 7.93 -40.52 12.90
N SER A 5 6.63 -40.82 12.68
CA SER A 5 5.67 -39.99 12.02
C SER A 5 5.56 -38.62 12.72
N ALA A 6 6.38 -37.68 12.30
CA ALA A 6 6.06 -36.28 12.53
C ALA A 6 4.77 -35.99 11.78
N ALA A 7 3.64 -36.04 12.50
CA ALA A 7 2.34 -35.67 11.98
C ALA A 7 2.47 -34.32 11.26
N SER A 8 2.29 -34.31 9.97
CA SER A 8 2.31 -33.11 9.15
C SER A 8 1.24 -32.16 9.68
N ALA A 9 1.63 -31.22 10.51
CA ALA A 9 0.72 -30.18 10.97
C ALA A 9 0.11 -29.54 9.72
N SER A 10 -1.22 -29.53 9.65
CA SER A 10 -1.95 -28.95 8.53
C SER A 10 -1.36 -27.57 8.22
N PRO A 11 -0.99 -27.26 6.95
CA PRO A 11 -0.41 -25.97 6.57
C PRO A 11 -1.20 -24.77 7.10
N TRP A 12 -2.51 -24.95 7.27
CA TRP A 12 -3.43 -23.93 7.79
C TRP A 12 -3.16 -23.57 9.27
N ARG A 13 -2.64 -24.47 10.09
CA ARG A 13 -2.30 -24.16 11.48
C ARG A 13 -1.12 -23.22 11.60
N THR A 14 -0.17 -23.27 10.66
CA THR A 14 0.97 -22.34 10.61
C THR A 14 0.63 -21.03 9.90
N LEU A 15 -0.37 -21.02 9.03
CA LEU A 15 -0.79 -19.83 8.28
C LEU A 15 -1.81 -18.96 9.03
N LEU A 16 -2.66 -19.57 9.89
CA LEU A 16 -3.70 -18.82 10.60
C LEU A 16 -3.15 -17.65 11.45
N PRO A 17 -2.06 -17.81 12.22
CA PRO A 17 -1.46 -16.70 12.96
C PRO A 17 -0.93 -15.58 12.05
N VAL A 18 -0.38 -15.96 10.89
CA VAL A 18 0.11 -14.99 9.91
C VAL A 18 -1.05 -14.23 9.29
N PHE A 19 -2.17 -14.88 8.95
CA PHE A 19 -3.36 -14.21 8.45
C PHE A 19 -3.99 -13.28 9.49
N ALA A 20 -4.03 -13.69 10.76
CA ALA A 20 -4.51 -12.84 11.85
C ALA A 20 -3.61 -11.61 12.01
N ALA A 21 -2.29 -11.77 11.96
CA ALA A 21 -1.34 -10.67 11.98
C ALA A 21 -1.53 -9.75 10.76
N CYS A 22 -1.78 -10.31 9.56
CA CYS A 22 -2.00 -9.53 8.34
C CYS A 22 -3.30 -8.70 8.40
N ALA A 23 -4.38 -9.25 8.93
CA ALA A 23 -5.62 -8.51 9.17
C ALA A 23 -5.40 -7.36 10.17
N ALA A 24 -4.62 -7.60 11.24
CA ALA A 24 -4.25 -6.58 12.22
C ALA A 24 -3.32 -5.50 11.61
N ILE A 25 -2.36 -5.87 10.74
CA ILE A 25 -1.53 -4.92 9.98
C ILE A 25 -2.43 -4.02 9.12
N GLY A 26 -3.37 -4.62 8.38
CA GLY A 26 -4.32 -3.86 7.58
C GLY A 26 -5.16 -2.90 8.42
N LEU A 27 -5.74 -3.39 9.52
CA LEU A 27 -6.56 -2.58 10.42
C LEU A 27 -5.78 -1.39 10.99
N GLN A 28 -4.58 -1.64 11.50
CA GLN A 28 -3.69 -0.59 12.01
C GLN A 28 -3.33 0.43 10.93
N ALA A 29 -2.99 -0.04 9.72
CA ALA A 29 -2.68 0.85 8.60
C ALA A 29 -3.90 1.70 8.20
N GLY A 30 -5.09 1.11 8.13
CA GLY A 30 -6.33 1.82 7.81
C GLY A 30 -6.68 2.91 8.82
N VAL A 31 -6.35 2.71 10.11
CA VAL A 31 -6.49 3.77 11.13
C VAL A 31 -5.40 4.83 10.96
N ALA A 32 -4.13 4.41 10.78
CA ALA A 32 -2.97 5.31 10.82
C ALA A 32 -2.86 6.24 9.61
N LEU A 33 -3.19 5.74 8.40
CA LEU A 33 -2.96 6.46 7.13
C LEU A 33 -3.58 7.86 7.07
N PRO A 34 -4.84 8.10 7.49
CA PRO A 34 -5.45 9.42 7.43
C PRO A 34 -5.02 10.36 8.57
N LEU A 35 -4.41 9.85 9.66
CA LEU A 35 -4.21 10.63 10.88
C LEU A 35 -3.24 11.80 10.70
N VAL A 36 -2.04 11.52 10.18
CA VAL A 36 -1.00 12.56 10.01
C VAL A 36 -1.45 13.64 9.03
N PRO A 37 -1.98 13.30 7.82
CA PRO A 37 -2.50 14.30 6.89
C PRO A 37 -3.62 15.17 7.50
N LEU A 38 -4.61 14.55 8.15
CA LEU A 38 -5.76 15.27 8.74
C LEU A 38 -5.34 16.14 9.93
N ALA A 39 -4.40 15.69 10.74
CA ALA A 39 -3.92 16.47 11.86
C ALA A 39 -3.13 17.70 11.42
N LEU A 40 -2.24 17.57 10.42
CA LEU A 40 -1.52 18.70 9.82
C LEU A 40 -2.49 19.67 9.13
N GLU A 41 -3.50 19.15 8.45
CA GLU A 41 -4.58 19.96 7.85
C GLU A 41 -5.29 20.80 8.89
N ARG A 42 -5.66 20.19 10.03
CA ARG A 42 -6.32 20.89 11.14
C ARG A 42 -5.43 21.97 11.77
N GLU A 43 -4.11 21.74 11.84
CA GLU A 43 -3.13 22.71 12.32
C GLU A 43 -2.91 23.86 11.31
N GLY A 44 -3.50 23.80 10.12
CA GLY A 44 -3.45 24.86 9.10
C GLY A 44 -2.19 24.83 8.23
N PHE A 45 -1.46 23.72 8.20
CA PHE A 45 -0.32 23.58 7.30
C PHE A 45 -0.77 23.46 5.83
N ASP A 46 0.04 23.99 4.92
CA ASP A 46 -0.19 23.88 3.49
C ASP A 46 -0.12 22.42 3.00
N LYS A 47 -0.71 22.14 1.87
CA LYS A 47 -0.79 20.79 1.31
C LYS A 47 0.57 20.27 0.87
N LEU A 48 1.48 21.17 0.44
CA LEU A 48 2.86 20.81 0.12
C LEU A 48 3.58 20.26 1.36
N THR A 49 3.46 20.94 2.50
CA THR A 49 4.02 20.48 3.79
C THR A 49 3.44 19.13 4.19
N ILE A 50 2.12 18.92 4.08
CA ILE A 50 1.47 17.63 4.31
C ILE A 50 2.05 16.55 3.39
N GLY A 51 2.22 16.87 2.13
CA GLY A 51 2.81 15.97 1.13
C GLY A 51 4.26 15.59 1.46
N ILE A 52 5.09 16.56 1.85
CA ILE A 52 6.48 16.31 2.24
C ILE A 52 6.56 15.43 3.49
N VAL A 53 5.81 15.77 4.54
CA VAL A 53 5.79 15.00 5.80
C VAL A 53 5.37 13.55 5.54
N THR A 54 4.27 13.33 4.82
CA THR A 54 3.80 11.98 4.54
C THR A 54 4.71 11.21 3.57
N ALA A 55 5.43 11.89 2.68
CA ALA A 55 6.40 11.27 1.78
C ALA A 55 7.62 10.71 2.50
N THR A 56 8.00 11.23 3.69
CA THR A 56 9.15 10.74 4.45
C THR A 56 9.04 9.26 4.82
N TRP A 57 7.81 8.72 4.95
CA TRP A 57 7.58 7.29 5.11
C TRP A 57 8.23 6.47 3.97
N GLY A 58 8.06 6.92 2.74
CA GLY A 58 8.67 6.29 1.57
C GLY A 58 10.19 6.30 1.61
N ILE A 59 10.81 7.39 2.11
CA ILE A 59 12.26 7.47 2.31
C ILE A 59 12.71 6.41 3.32
N GLY A 60 12.03 6.30 4.47
CA GLY A 60 12.32 5.28 5.47
C GLY A 60 12.21 3.85 4.90
N MET A 61 11.14 3.57 4.17
CA MET A 61 10.91 2.27 3.55
C MET A 61 11.98 1.92 2.50
N LEU A 62 12.37 2.86 1.63
CA LEU A 62 13.45 2.65 0.65
C LEU A 62 14.81 2.45 1.32
N ALA A 63 15.10 3.21 2.37
CA ALA A 63 16.38 3.12 3.10
C ALA A 63 16.56 1.77 3.81
N PHE A 64 15.48 1.15 4.29
CA PHE A 64 15.55 -0.04 5.13
C PHE A 64 14.96 -1.31 4.48
N GLY A 65 14.04 -1.17 3.53
CA GLY A 65 13.29 -2.29 2.93
C GLY A 65 14.16 -3.43 2.41
N THR A 66 15.30 -3.12 1.75
CA THR A 66 16.24 -4.14 1.24
C THR A 66 17.00 -4.88 2.33
N ARG A 67 17.02 -4.37 3.56
CA ARG A 67 17.68 -5.00 4.72
C ARG A 67 16.75 -5.92 5.49
N ILE A 68 15.43 -5.75 5.36
CA ILE A 68 14.41 -6.52 6.09
C ILE A 68 14.59 -8.03 5.92
N PRO A 69 14.73 -8.59 4.69
CA PRO A 69 14.91 -10.02 4.52
C PRO A 69 16.19 -10.54 5.19
N ARG A 70 17.30 -9.77 5.14
CA ARG A 70 18.58 -10.14 5.79
C ARG A 70 18.46 -10.18 7.31
N LEU A 71 17.76 -9.23 7.91
CA LEU A 71 17.49 -9.22 9.34
C LEU A 71 16.64 -10.41 9.75
N ALA A 72 15.57 -10.69 9.01
CA ALA A 72 14.68 -11.80 9.26
C ALA A 72 15.38 -13.16 9.07
N SER A 73 16.34 -13.28 8.13
CA SER A 73 17.14 -14.50 7.97
C SER A 73 18.15 -14.71 9.12
N ARG A 74 18.71 -13.61 9.67
CA ARG A 74 19.71 -13.66 10.74
C ARG A 74 19.10 -13.86 12.13
N PHE A 75 18.03 -13.13 12.43
CA PHE A 75 17.44 -13.06 13.78
C PHE A 75 16.12 -13.84 13.90
N GLY A 76 15.56 -14.31 12.78
CA GLY A 76 14.26 -14.99 12.72
C GLY A 76 13.13 -14.02 12.37
N ALA A 77 12.08 -14.58 11.75
CA ALA A 77 10.93 -13.79 11.28
C ALA A 77 10.19 -13.13 12.45
N VAL A 78 9.80 -13.91 13.48
CA VAL A 78 9.00 -13.40 14.60
C VAL A 78 9.75 -12.35 15.44
N PRO A 79 11.00 -12.56 15.87
CA PRO A 79 11.74 -11.53 16.62
C PRO A 79 11.80 -10.19 15.89
N VAL A 80 12.10 -10.21 14.58
CA VAL A 80 12.21 -8.99 13.77
C VAL A 80 10.87 -8.29 13.64
N MET A 81 9.79 -9.04 13.44
CA MET A 81 8.43 -8.48 13.39
C MET A 81 8.02 -7.86 14.74
N VAL A 82 8.26 -8.56 15.84
CA VAL A 82 7.89 -8.09 17.18
C VAL A 82 8.66 -6.82 17.55
N ILE A 83 9.97 -6.77 17.28
CA ILE A 83 10.77 -5.56 17.51
C ILE A 83 10.22 -4.39 16.69
N ALA A 84 9.90 -4.61 15.40
CA ALA A 84 9.34 -3.58 14.54
C ALA A 84 7.96 -3.09 15.03
N VAL A 85 7.11 -4.00 15.51
CA VAL A 85 5.80 -3.68 16.10
C VAL A 85 5.96 -2.82 17.34
N PHE A 86 6.87 -3.18 18.25
CA PHE A 86 7.13 -2.38 19.45
C PHE A 86 7.73 -1.00 19.11
N ALA A 87 8.62 -0.91 18.13
CA ALA A 87 9.12 0.37 17.66
C ALA A 87 7.99 1.22 17.05
N GLY A 88 7.10 0.62 16.24
CA GLY A 88 5.91 1.29 15.72
C GLY A 88 4.95 1.76 16.79
N LEU A 89 4.75 0.96 17.86
CA LEU A 89 3.97 1.37 19.03
C LEU A 89 4.57 2.62 19.70
N LEU A 90 5.87 2.63 19.94
CA LEU A 90 6.56 3.79 20.54
C LEU A 90 6.45 5.05 19.66
N ILE A 91 6.56 4.89 18.33
CA ILE A 91 6.37 5.98 17.37
C ILE A 91 4.94 6.52 17.46
N ASN A 92 3.92 5.65 17.52
CA ASN A 92 2.53 6.08 17.67
C ASN A 92 2.29 6.83 19.00
N VAL A 93 2.92 6.40 20.08
CA VAL A 93 2.89 7.15 21.36
C VAL A 93 3.61 8.49 21.22
N ALA A 94 4.75 8.55 20.51
CA ALA A 94 5.49 9.80 20.33
C ALA A 94 4.68 10.87 19.55
N TYR A 95 3.81 10.48 18.62
CA TYR A 95 2.90 11.43 17.97
C TYR A 95 1.97 12.15 18.96
N THR A 96 1.63 11.54 20.11
CA THR A 96 0.74 12.15 21.09
C THR A 96 1.37 13.27 21.93
N VAL A 97 2.69 13.31 21.98
CA VAL A 97 3.48 14.27 22.79
C VAL A 97 4.34 15.22 21.93
N THR A 98 4.23 15.12 20.61
CA THR A 98 4.95 15.96 19.66
C THR A 98 3.98 16.70 18.75
N SER A 99 4.42 17.79 18.17
CA SER A 99 3.66 18.59 17.20
C SER A 99 4.57 19.20 16.14
N GLY A 100 3.97 19.63 15.06
CA GLY A 100 4.63 20.34 13.97
C GLY A 100 5.28 19.41 12.92
N PRO A 101 5.53 19.96 11.71
CA PRO A 101 5.87 19.17 10.52
C PRO A 101 7.25 18.51 10.60
N ILE A 102 8.22 19.11 11.30
CA ILE A 102 9.58 18.55 11.41
C ILE A 102 9.57 17.31 12.30
N ALA A 103 8.96 17.39 13.50
CA ALA A 103 8.87 16.25 14.41
C ALA A 103 8.05 15.12 13.79
N TRP A 104 6.92 15.45 13.18
CA TRP A 104 6.05 14.47 12.54
C TRP A 104 6.66 13.89 11.26
N GLY A 105 7.44 14.66 10.50
CA GLY A 105 8.23 14.16 9.38
C GLY A 105 9.28 13.14 9.82
N LEU A 106 9.97 13.40 10.93
CA LEU A 106 10.92 12.45 11.52
C LEU A 106 10.21 11.18 12.01
N LEU A 107 9.09 11.30 12.72
CA LEU A 107 8.31 10.14 13.18
C LEU A 107 7.76 9.33 12.01
N THR A 108 7.28 9.98 10.95
CA THR A 108 6.80 9.32 9.72
C THR A 108 7.94 8.60 9.01
N PHE A 109 9.14 9.20 8.95
CA PHE A 109 10.34 8.53 8.44
C PHE A 109 10.71 7.30 9.27
N LEU A 110 10.75 7.42 10.61
CA LEU A 110 11.00 6.28 11.51
C LEU A 110 9.94 5.21 11.37
N HIS A 111 8.67 5.58 11.20
CA HIS A 111 7.60 4.64 10.92
C HIS A 111 7.82 3.92 9.56
N GLY A 112 8.34 4.61 8.55
CA GLY A 112 8.75 4.01 7.28
C GLY A 112 9.85 2.96 7.41
N LEU A 113 10.81 3.15 8.34
CA LEU A 113 11.87 2.16 8.61
C LEU A 113 11.29 0.85 9.15
N VAL A 114 10.28 0.91 10.03
CA VAL A 114 9.80 -0.26 10.78
C VAL A 114 8.46 -0.79 10.28
N GLY A 115 7.58 0.06 9.77
CA GLY A 115 6.21 -0.31 9.39
C GLY A 115 6.12 -1.30 8.22
N GLY A 116 7.12 -1.31 7.32
CA GLY A 116 7.21 -2.30 6.25
C GLY A 116 7.65 -3.69 6.71
N VAL A 117 8.24 -3.82 7.89
CA VAL A 117 8.80 -5.09 8.38
C VAL A 117 7.74 -6.19 8.53
N PRO A 118 6.63 -5.97 9.27
CA PRO A 118 5.59 -6.99 9.39
C PRO A 118 4.99 -7.39 8.04
N TRP A 119 4.83 -6.44 7.13
CA TRP A 119 4.32 -6.68 5.79
C TRP A 119 5.25 -7.59 4.97
N VAL A 120 6.50 -7.17 4.80
CA VAL A 120 7.49 -7.90 3.99
C VAL A 120 7.78 -9.28 4.56
N VAL A 121 7.93 -9.40 5.89
CA VAL A 121 8.24 -10.68 6.53
C VAL A 121 7.07 -11.65 6.44
N SER A 122 5.81 -11.18 6.59
CA SER A 122 4.62 -12.03 6.41
C SER A 122 4.52 -12.58 4.99
N GLU A 123 4.79 -11.74 3.98
CA GLU A 123 4.78 -12.15 2.58
C GLU A 123 5.85 -13.21 2.29
N ILE A 124 7.09 -13.00 2.79
CA ILE A 124 8.17 -13.98 2.65
C ILE A 124 7.82 -15.28 3.38
N TRP A 125 7.27 -15.19 4.59
CA TRP A 125 6.85 -16.36 5.37
C TRP A 125 5.88 -17.23 4.59
N MET A 126 4.80 -16.62 4.07
CA MET A 126 3.80 -17.35 3.29
C MET A 126 4.39 -17.99 2.05
N ASN A 127 5.22 -17.25 1.30
CA ASN A 127 5.89 -17.77 0.11
C ASN A 127 6.86 -18.92 0.42
N THR A 128 7.38 -19.00 1.65
CA THR A 128 8.31 -20.07 2.08
C THR A 128 7.58 -21.36 2.50
N VAL A 129 6.40 -21.22 3.13
CA VAL A 129 5.67 -22.37 3.72
C VAL A 129 4.70 -23.01 2.75
N VAL A 130 4.21 -22.24 1.74
CA VAL A 130 3.13 -22.68 0.86
C VAL A 130 3.68 -23.35 -0.39
N GLU A 131 3.15 -24.54 -0.72
CA GLU A 131 3.41 -25.25 -1.97
C GLU A 131 3.06 -24.36 -3.18
N GLU A 132 3.83 -24.45 -4.24
CA GLU A 132 3.67 -23.64 -5.44
C GLU A 132 2.26 -23.71 -6.04
N SER A 133 1.66 -24.91 -6.04
CA SER A 133 0.29 -25.15 -6.53
C SER A 133 -0.82 -24.41 -5.75
N LYS A 134 -0.56 -24.05 -4.47
CA LYS A 134 -1.51 -23.39 -3.58
C LYS A 134 -1.17 -21.92 -3.34
N ARG A 135 0.02 -21.46 -3.79
CA ARG A 135 0.56 -20.13 -3.50
C ARG A 135 -0.38 -19.01 -3.93
N GLY A 136 -0.94 -19.08 -5.15
CA GLY A 136 -1.87 -18.07 -5.64
C GLY A 136 -3.11 -17.89 -4.75
N ARG A 137 -3.69 -19.01 -4.29
CA ARG A 137 -4.87 -18.98 -3.40
C ARG A 137 -4.53 -18.38 -2.03
N VAL A 138 -3.40 -18.75 -1.45
CA VAL A 138 -2.96 -18.24 -0.14
C VAL A 138 -2.64 -16.76 -0.23
N MET A 139 -1.97 -16.30 -1.30
CA MET A 139 -1.69 -14.88 -1.52
C MET A 139 -2.97 -14.06 -1.77
N ALA A 140 -4.00 -14.64 -2.38
CA ALA A 140 -5.30 -13.99 -2.51
C ALA A 140 -5.98 -13.80 -1.14
N VAL A 141 -5.96 -14.83 -0.28
CA VAL A 141 -6.48 -14.73 1.11
C VAL A 141 -5.69 -13.68 1.90
N TYR A 142 -4.37 -13.67 1.78
CA TYR A 142 -3.52 -12.63 2.37
C TYR A 142 -3.96 -11.21 1.95
N GLY A 143 -4.11 -10.99 0.65
CA GLY A 143 -4.54 -9.70 0.13
C GLY A 143 -5.91 -9.27 0.68
N ILE A 144 -6.88 -10.21 0.76
CA ILE A 144 -8.21 -9.95 1.34
C ILE A 144 -8.10 -9.62 2.83
N MET A 145 -7.27 -10.33 3.60
CA MET A 145 -7.10 -10.05 5.04
C MET A 145 -6.52 -8.65 5.27
N VAL A 146 -5.48 -8.27 4.52
CA VAL A 146 -4.87 -6.94 4.62
C VAL A 146 -5.84 -5.85 4.15
N ALA A 147 -6.42 -6.00 2.96
CA ALA A 147 -7.35 -5.00 2.41
C ALA A 147 -8.62 -4.87 3.25
N GLY A 148 -9.17 -6.00 3.74
CA GLY A 148 -10.34 -6.00 4.63
C GLY A 148 -10.04 -5.28 5.95
N GLY A 149 -8.90 -5.57 6.59
CA GLY A 149 -8.44 -4.83 7.77
C GLY A 149 -8.32 -3.34 7.48
N MET A 150 -7.67 -2.98 6.37
CA MET A 150 -7.44 -1.60 5.97
C MET A 150 -8.76 -0.84 5.69
N ALA A 151 -9.74 -1.50 5.06
CA ALA A 151 -11.05 -0.91 4.83
C ALA A 151 -11.85 -0.71 6.14
N LEU A 152 -11.62 -1.55 7.16
CA LEU A 152 -12.26 -1.40 8.47
C LEU A 152 -11.61 -0.34 9.36
N GLY A 153 -10.34 0.01 9.11
CA GLY A 153 -9.60 0.97 9.94
C GLY A 153 -10.29 2.32 10.13
N PRO A 154 -10.70 3.02 9.06
CA PRO A 154 -11.40 4.29 9.18
C PRO A 154 -12.74 4.22 9.92
N ALA A 155 -13.40 3.05 9.97
CA ALA A 155 -14.59 2.86 10.78
C ALA A 155 -14.29 2.94 12.29
N VAL A 156 -13.10 2.56 12.73
CA VAL A 156 -12.64 2.74 14.11
C VAL A 156 -12.56 4.22 14.45
N LEU A 157 -12.16 5.06 13.49
CA LEU A 157 -12.06 6.52 13.68
C LEU A 157 -13.42 7.20 13.85
N GLN A 158 -14.54 6.57 13.43
CA GLN A 158 -15.89 7.07 13.73
C GLN A 158 -16.20 7.04 15.22
N VAL A 159 -15.59 6.12 15.97
CA VAL A 159 -15.81 5.94 17.40
C VAL A 159 -14.75 6.69 18.21
N VAL A 160 -13.50 6.62 17.79
CA VAL A 160 -12.35 7.17 18.54
C VAL A 160 -12.11 8.65 18.21
N GLY A 161 -12.60 9.10 17.05
CA GLY A 161 -12.26 10.40 16.46
C GLY A 161 -10.96 10.35 15.66
N VAL A 162 -10.70 11.42 14.91
CA VAL A 162 -9.49 11.56 14.06
C VAL A 162 -8.45 12.52 14.64
N TYR A 163 -8.79 13.20 15.73
CA TYR A 163 -7.96 14.24 16.32
C TYR A 163 -7.56 13.94 17.77
N GLY A 164 -6.46 14.55 18.20
CA GLY A 164 -5.94 14.40 19.55
C GLY A 164 -5.17 13.10 19.75
N PRO A 165 -4.85 12.70 21.00
CA PRO A 165 -4.02 11.56 21.30
C PRO A 165 -4.72 10.21 21.11
N ALA A 166 -6.05 10.15 21.23
CA ALA A 166 -6.81 8.90 21.24
C ALA A 166 -6.61 8.03 19.98
N PRO A 167 -6.69 8.55 18.73
CA PRO A 167 -6.48 7.71 17.55
C PRO A 167 -5.04 7.18 17.44
N PHE A 168 -4.03 7.94 17.86
CA PHE A 168 -2.63 7.45 17.87
C PHE A 168 -2.41 6.36 18.92
N LEU A 169 -3.01 6.50 20.11
CA LEU A 169 -2.99 5.46 21.14
C LEU A 169 -3.75 4.20 20.69
N THR A 170 -4.82 4.38 19.92
CA THR A 170 -5.53 3.26 19.29
C THR A 170 -4.61 2.55 18.28
N CYS A 171 -3.87 3.28 17.44
CA CYS A 171 -2.85 2.67 16.57
C CYS A 171 -1.79 1.92 17.35
N ALA A 172 -1.32 2.48 18.49
CA ALA A 172 -0.36 1.82 19.37
C ALA A 172 -0.93 0.51 19.94
N ALA A 173 -2.18 0.51 20.38
CA ALA A 173 -2.85 -0.70 20.89
C ALA A 173 -3.07 -1.74 19.78
N LEU A 174 -3.49 -1.32 18.59
CA LEU A 174 -3.67 -2.21 17.43
C LEU A 174 -2.34 -2.84 16.98
N SER A 175 -1.21 -2.16 17.19
CA SER A 175 0.12 -2.76 16.92
C SER A 175 0.32 -4.05 17.74
N LEU A 176 -0.18 -4.14 18.96
CA LEU A 176 -0.08 -5.35 19.77
C LEU A 176 -0.84 -6.53 19.17
N LEU A 177 -1.96 -6.28 18.47
CA LEU A 177 -2.73 -7.32 17.77
C LEU A 177 -1.92 -7.97 16.64
N VAL A 178 -0.93 -7.27 16.10
CA VAL A 178 -0.01 -7.84 15.11
C VAL A 178 0.95 -8.82 15.76
N ALA A 179 1.45 -8.51 16.94
CA ALA A 179 2.46 -9.33 17.63
C ALA A 179 1.86 -10.57 18.31
N VAL A 180 0.70 -10.43 18.97
CA VAL A 180 0.09 -11.48 19.80
C VAL A 180 -0.05 -12.83 19.08
N PRO A 181 -0.61 -12.94 17.87
CA PRO A 181 -0.75 -14.23 17.19
C PRO A 181 0.58 -14.86 16.78
N LEU A 182 1.67 -14.08 16.73
CA LEU A 182 2.99 -14.53 16.29
C LEU A 182 3.85 -15.04 17.45
N LEU A 183 3.61 -14.59 18.69
CA LEU A 183 4.42 -14.96 19.86
C LEU A 183 4.56 -16.47 20.09
N PRO A 184 3.50 -17.32 19.94
CA PRO A 184 3.63 -18.76 20.09
C PRO A 184 4.57 -19.41 19.06
N HIS A 185 4.84 -18.70 17.95
CA HIS A 185 5.65 -19.20 16.84
C HIS A 185 7.10 -18.68 16.86
N TRP A 186 7.55 -18.10 17.99
CA TRP A 186 8.88 -17.52 18.16
C TRP A 186 10.03 -18.43 17.72
N HIS A 187 9.93 -19.73 18.00
CA HIS A 187 10.95 -20.73 17.66
C HIS A 187 10.59 -21.64 16.48
N THR A 188 9.32 -21.61 16.04
CA THR A 188 8.80 -22.50 14.98
C THR A 188 8.64 -21.83 13.63
N ALA A 189 8.87 -20.51 13.56
CA ALA A 189 8.80 -19.76 12.32
C ALA A 189 9.83 -20.26 11.29
N PRO A 190 9.49 -20.24 9.98
CA PRO A 190 10.39 -20.72 8.95
C PRO A 190 11.66 -19.87 8.88
N ARG A 191 12.80 -20.51 8.57
CA ARG A 191 14.04 -19.80 8.28
C ARG A 191 13.97 -19.18 6.90
N ILE A 192 14.06 -17.86 6.83
CA ILE A 192 14.08 -17.11 5.58
C ILE A 192 15.44 -17.29 4.92
N ARG A 193 15.46 -17.76 3.66
CA ARG A 193 16.65 -17.80 2.80
C ARG A 193 16.60 -16.59 1.86
N ILE A 194 17.76 -16.02 1.59
CA ILE A 194 17.88 -14.89 0.67
C ILE A 194 18.66 -15.39 -0.55
N ASP A 195 17.99 -15.41 -1.68
CA ASP A 195 18.62 -15.55 -2.99
C ASP A 195 18.58 -14.16 -3.63
N GLY A 196 19.71 -13.47 -3.76
CA GLY A 196 19.66 -12.17 -4.39
C GLY A 196 20.97 -11.49 -4.73
N GLY A 197 21.09 -11.10 -6.00
CA GLY A 197 22.07 -10.15 -6.49
C GLY A 197 21.63 -8.70 -6.22
N SER A 198 22.59 -7.77 -6.14
CA SER A 198 22.38 -6.39 -5.68
C SER A 198 22.16 -5.35 -6.80
N ASN A 199 22.14 -5.74 -8.07
CA ASN A 199 21.98 -4.75 -9.16
C ASN A 199 20.53 -4.66 -9.65
N TYR A 200 19.74 -3.77 -9.04
CA TYR A 200 18.33 -3.54 -9.36
C TYR A 200 18.15 -2.56 -10.53
N VAL A 201 19.12 -1.69 -10.80
CA VAL A 201 19.00 -0.64 -11.83
C VAL A 201 18.97 -1.21 -13.24
N SER A 202 19.74 -2.28 -13.50
CA SER A 202 19.82 -2.90 -14.83
C SER A 202 18.50 -3.50 -15.31
N VAL A 203 17.61 -3.90 -14.39
CA VAL A 203 16.32 -4.53 -14.74
C VAL A 203 15.19 -3.54 -14.99
N VAL A 204 15.36 -2.28 -14.59
CA VAL A 204 14.34 -1.23 -14.80
C VAL A 204 14.04 -1.03 -16.29
N TRP A 205 15.08 -1.06 -17.12
CA TRP A 205 14.97 -0.84 -18.56
C TRP A 205 14.49 -2.06 -19.36
N LEU A 206 14.39 -3.23 -18.73
CA LEU A 206 13.88 -4.45 -19.38
C LEU A 206 12.36 -4.40 -19.61
N ALA A 207 11.62 -3.66 -18.78
CA ALA A 207 10.17 -3.58 -18.86
C ALA A 207 9.66 -2.16 -18.53
N PRO A 208 9.99 -1.14 -19.35
CA PRO A 208 9.74 0.28 -19.01
C PRO A 208 8.25 0.59 -18.80
N LEU A 209 7.34 -0.04 -19.57
CA LEU A 209 5.90 0.15 -19.37
C LEU A 209 5.43 -0.41 -18.01
N ALA A 210 5.93 -1.59 -17.62
CA ALA A 210 5.60 -2.16 -16.31
C ALA A 210 6.14 -1.27 -15.18
N MET A 211 7.37 -0.77 -15.31
CA MET A 211 7.95 0.15 -14.32
C MET A 211 7.19 1.47 -14.23
N PHE A 212 6.70 1.99 -15.36
CA PHE A 212 5.85 3.18 -15.36
C PHE A 212 4.48 2.89 -14.72
N ALA A 213 3.93 1.69 -14.91
CA ALA A 213 2.72 1.26 -14.21
C ALA A 213 2.93 1.19 -12.70
N ALA A 214 4.09 0.68 -12.23
CA ALA A 214 4.45 0.69 -10.81
C ALA A 214 4.51 2.13 -10.27
N PHE A 215 5.18 3.02 -10.97
CA PHE A 215 5.31 4.42 -10.56
C PHE A 215 3.94 5.12 -10.48
N ALA A 216 3.13 5.03 -11.54
CA ALA A 216 1.83 5.69 -11.59
C ALA A 216 0.81 5.07 -10.62
N GLY A 217 0.83 3.74 -10.45
CA GLY A 217 0.01 3.04 -9.45
C GLY A 217 0.39 3.47 -8.04
N GLY A 218 1.69 3.46 -7.71
CA GLY A 218 2.18 3.91 -6.41
C GLY A 218 1.88 5.38 -6.13
N LEU A 219 2.01 6.25 -7.14
CA LEU A 219 1.62 7.65 -7.04
C LEU A 219 0.13 7.75 -6.71
N GLY A 220 -0.74 7.10 -7.49
CA GLY A 220 -2.19 7.18 -7.32
C GLY A 220 -2.65 6.70 -5.94
N GLU A 221 -2.21 5.53 -5.52
CA GLU A 221 -2.59 4.95 -4.22
C GLU A 221 -2.06 5.77 -3.04
N GLN A 222 -0.78 6.11 -3.05
CA GLN A 222 -0.14 6.79 -1.94
C GLN A 222 -0.64 8.24 -1.79
N VAL A 223 -0.96 8.91 -2.92
CA VAL A 223 -1.62 10.21 -2.92
C VAL A 223 -3.04 10.09 -2.37
N ALA A 224 -3.81 9.09 -2.79
CA ALA A 224 -5.15 8.85 -2.27
C ALA A 224 -5.13 8.64 -0.74
N PHE A 225 -4.21 7.83 -0.23
CA PHE A 225 -4.08 7.60 1.22
C PHE A 225 -3.81 8.87 2.01
N SER A 226 -3.05 9.82 1.46
CA SER A 226 -2.72 11.06 2.15
C SER A 226 -3.75 12.16 1.92
N PHE A 227 -4.23 12.33 0.69
CA PHE A 227 -4.99 13.52 0.32
C PHE A 227 -6.49 13.31 0.10
N LEU A 228 -6.97 12.07 -0.06
CA LEU A 228 -8.41 11.86 -0.21
C LEU A 228 -9.21 12.31 1.03
N PRO A 229 -8.77 12.01 2.28
CA PRO A 229 -9.43 12.56 3.47
C PRO A 229 -9.31 14.08 3.59
N VAL A 230 -8.16 14.65 3.27
CA VAL A 230 -7.89 16.09 3.28
C VAL A 230 -8.77 16.81 2.24
N TYR A 231 -8.87 16.23 1.05
CA TYR A 231 -9.78 16.71 -0.01
C TYR A 231 -11.25 16.71 0.45
N ALA A 232 -11.68 15.63 1.09
CA ALA A 232 -13.05 15.53 1.61
C ALA A 232 -13.35 16.63 2.65
N VAL A 233 -12.40 16.92 3.54
CA VAL A 233 -12.52 18.02 4.52
C VAL A 233 -12.58 19.37 3.79
N GLY A 234 -11.73 19.61 2.80
CA GLY A 234 -11.77 20.82 1.96
C GLY A 234 -13.10 21.00 1.22
N ALA A 235 -13.74 19.88 0.82
CA ALA A 235 -15.07 19.86 0.20
C ALA A 235 -16.25 19.97 1.20
N GLY A 236 -15.98 20.24 2.48
CA GLY A 236 -16.98 20.49 3.52
C GLY A 236 -17.52 19.25 4.23
N VAL A 237 -16.86 18.08 4.09
CA VAL A 237 -17.22 16.84 4.79
C VAL A 237 -16.46 16.76 6.12
N SER A 238 -17.03 16.12 7.15
CA SER A 238 -16.32 15.91 8.41
C SER A 238 -15.07 15.05 8.22
N ALA A 239 -14.06 15.23 9.08
CA ALA A 239 -12.80 14.48 8.98
C ALA A 239 -13.00 12.97 9.12
N GLU A 240 -13.93 12.54 9.98
CA GLU A 240 -14.30 11.16 10.16
C GLU A 240 -14.91 10.57 8.88
N THR A 241 -15.84 11.33 8.25
CA THR A 241 -16.43 10.91 6.95
C THR A 241 -15.39 10.92 5.85
N GLY A 242 -14.48 11.90 5.82
CA GLY A 242 -13.34 11.94 4.91
C GLY A 242 -12.43 10.72 5.06
N ALA A 243 -12.18 10.29 6.30
CA ALA A 243 -11.48 9.03 6.56
C ALA A 243 -12.24 7.81 6.01
N LEU A 244 -13.57 7.75 6.11
CA LEU A 244 -14.38 6.66 5.52
C LEU A 244 -14.27 6.60 3.99
N TRP A 245 -13.98 7.70 3.31
CA TRP A 245 -13.72 7.63 1.86
C TRP A 245 -12.53 6.73 1.54
N LEU A 246 -11.53 6.61 2.44
CA LEU A 246 -10.47 5.61 2.28
C LEU A 246 -10.99 4.18 2.41
N SER A 247 -11.96 3.92 3.31
CA SER A 247 -12.61 2.61 3.36
C SER A 247 -13.26 2.25 2.04
N VAL A 248 -13.98 3.21 1.45
CA VAL A 248 -14.64 3.04 0.15
C VAL A 248 -13.62 2.81 -0.96
N PHE A 249 -12.54 3.58 -0.97
CA PHE A 249 -11.44 3.46 -1.93
C PHE A 249 -10.80 2.06 -1.89
N VAL A 250 -10.49 1.57 -0.68
CA VAL A 250 -9.92 0.22 -0.48
C VAL A 250 -10.96 -0.88 -0.76
N MET A 251 -12.23 -0.65 -0.44
CA MET A 251 -13.30 -1.59 -0.76
C MET A 251 -13.43 -1.78 -2.28
N GLY A 252 -13.23 -0.71 -3.05
CA GLY A 252 -13.16 -0.78 -4.50
C GLY A 252 -12.13 -1.80 -4.99
N ASN A 253 -10.94 -1.84 -4.37
CA ASN A 253 -9.92 -2.86 -4.66
C ASN A 253 -10.47 -4.27 -4.44
N ILE A 254 -11.10 -4.54 -3.30
CA ILE A 254 -11.64 -5.87 -2.99
C ILE A 254 -12.69 -6.30 -4.03
N VAL A 255 -13.58 -5.38 -4.43
CA VAL A 255 -14.68 -5.65 -5.36
C VAL A 255 -14.18 -5.83 -6.79
N LEU A 256 -13.28 -4.97 -7.26
CA LEU A 256 -12.89 -4.92 -8.68
C LEU A 256 -11.62 -5.72 -9.01
N GLN A 257 -10.87 -6.17 -8.00
CA GLN A 257 -9.64 -6.94 -8.23
C GLN A 257 -9.89 -8.22 -9.02
N TRP A 258 -10.97 -8.94 -8.70
CA TRP A 258 -11.29 -10.18 -9.42
C TRP A 258 -11.72 -9.93 -10.88
N PRO A 259 -12.70 -9.07 -11.22
CA PRO A 259 -13.07 -8.82 -12.61
C PRO A 259 -11.92 -8.25 -13.45
N ILE A 260 -11.12 -7.33 -12.91
CA ILE A 260 -10.00 -6.76 -13.67
C ILE A 260 -8.87 -7.80 -13.82
N GLY A 261 -8.60 -8.62 -12.80
CA GLY A 261 -7.68 -9.76 -12.92
C GLY A 261 -8.11 -10.72 -14.01
N TRP A 262 -9.40 -11.10 -14.04
CA TRP A 262 -9.96 -11.94 -15.10
C TRP A 262 -9.77 -11.29 -16.49
N MET A 263 -10.01 -9.99 -16.62
CA MET A 263 -9.74 -9.27 -17.88
C MET A 263 -8.27 -9.34 -18.27
N ALA A 264 -7.34 -9.17 -17.33
CA ALA A 264 -5.90 -9.24 -17.59
C ALA A 264 -5.40 -10.63 -17.99
N ASP A 265 -6.16 -11.69 -17.65
CA ASP A 265 -5.86 -13.07 -18.06
C ASP A 265 -6.39 -13.41 -19.46
N HIS A 266 -7.51 -12.78 -19.88
CA HIS A 266 -8.19 -13.09 -21.15
C HIS A 266 -7.90 -12.09 -22.27
N PHE A 267 -7.51 -10.86 -21.95
CA PHE A 267 -7.21 -9.80 -22.91
C PHE A 267 -5.73 -9.40 -22.87
N ASP A 268 -5.28 -8.63 -23.87
CA ASP A 268 -3.92 -8.06 -23.82
C ASP A 268 -3.76 -7.17 -22.61
N ARG A 269 -2.83 -7.51 -21.73
CA ARG A 269 -2.57 -6.78 -20.47
C ARG A 269 -2.25 -5.30 -20.66
N ARG A 270 -1.71 -4.91 -21.82
CA ARG A 270 -1.44 -3.50 -22.15
C ARG A 270 -2.73 -2.75 -22.43
N ALA A 271 -3.69 -3.38 -23.12
CA ALA A 271 -5.00 -2.82 -23.34
C ALA A 271 -5.77 -2.67 -22.01
N VAL A 272 -5.71 -3.69 -21.14
CA VAL A 272 -6.31 -3.63 -19.80
C VAL A 272 -5.67 -2.54 -18.96
N LEU A 273 -4.32 -2.43 -18.97
CA LEU A 273 -3.59 -1.38 -18.26
C LEU A 273 -3.99 0.02 -18.76
N ALA A 274 -4.08 0.19 -20.08
CA ALA A 274 -4.53 1.45 -20.69
C ALA A 274 -5.95 1.80 -20.26
N GLY A 275 -6.86 0.83 -20.29
CA GLY A 275 -8.24 1.00 -19.82
C GLY A 275 -8.30 1.43 -18.37
N CYS A 276 -7.59 0.74 -17.47
CA CYS A 276 -7.52 1.09 -16.05
C CYS A 276 -6.99 2.51 -15.85
N ALA A 277 -5.91 2.89 -16.54
CA ALA A 277 -5.33 4.21 -16.41
C ALA A 277 -6.27 5.31 -16.93
N LEU A 278 -6.85 5.14 -18.12
CA LEU A 278 -7.75 6.16 -18.71
C LEU A 278 -9.06 6.30 -17.94
N VAL A 279 -9.63 5.20 -17.44
CA VAL A 279 -10.84 5.27 -16.60
C VAL A 279 -10.51 5.93 -15.25
N SER A 280 -9.36 5.61 -14.62
CA SER A 280 -8.91 6.30 -13.41
C SER A 280 -8.72 7.81 -13.65
N MET A 281 -8.14 8.20 -14.80
CA MET A 281 -8.02 9.61 -15.20
C MET A 281 -9.38 10.32 -15.22
N VAL A 282 -10.39 9.71 -15.85
CA VAL A 282 -11.74 10.27 -15.92
C VAL A 282 -12.36 10.41 -14.53
N LEU A 283 -12.25 9.35 -13.70
CA LEU A 283 -12.85 9.32 -12.36
C LEU A 283 -12.26 10.40 -11.44
N VAL A 284 -10.92 10.58 -11.44
CA VAL A 284 -10.30 11.65 -10.65
C VAL A 284 -10.58 13.05 -11.20
N GLY A 285 -10.73 13.17 -12.52
CA GLY A 285 -11.11 14.43 -13.17
C GLY A 285 -12.56 14.84 -12.89
N VAL A 286 -13.45 13.87 -12.72
CA VAL A 286 -14.87 14.08 -12.38
C VAL A 286 -15.07 14.36 -10.89
N LEU A 287 -14.19 13.88 -10.03
CA LEU A 287 -14.33 13.97 -8.57
C LEU A 287 -14.66 15.40 -8.07
N PRO A 288 -14.02 16.49 -8.53
CA PRO A 288 -14.36 17.86 -8.11
C PRO A 288 -15.73 18.35 -8.59
N LEU A 289 -16.32 17.69 -9.59
CA LEU A 289 -17.63 18.07 -10.15
C LEU A 289 -18.79 17.38 -9.44
N VAL A 290 -18.50 16.38 -8.62
CA VAL A 290 -19.50 15.61 -7.88
C VAL A 290 -19.67 16.21 -6.48
N PRO A 291 -20.92 16.57 -6.07
CA PRO A 291 -21.15 17.07 -4.74
C PRO A 291 -20.66 16.07 -3.65
N ALA A 292 -19.84 16.53 -2.73
CA ALA A 292 -19.18 15.69 -1.72
C ALA A 292 -20.16 14.96 -0.78
N THR A 293 -21.39 15.45 -0.68
CA THR A 293 -22.46 14.85 0.14
C THR A 293 -23.36 13.87 -0.63
N SER A 294 -23.12 13.70 -1.94
CA SER A 294 -23.94 12.83 -2.78
C SER A 294 -23.47 11.37 -2.74
N LEU A 295 -24.37 10.42 -3.01
CA LEU A 295 -24.01 9.02 -3.18
C LEU A 295 -23.11 8.78 -4.41
N PHE A 296 -23.13 9.70 -5.39
CA PHE A 296 -22.30 9.60 -6.58
C PHE A 296 -20.80 9.71 -6.25
N VAL A 297 -20.41 10.51 -5.23
CA VAL A 297 -19.02 10.59 -4.81
C VAL A 297 -18.52 9.24 -4.28
N ILE A 298 -19.36 8.53 -3.52
CA ILE A 298 -19.04 7.19 -3.00
C ILE A 298 -18.82 6.20 -4.15
N GLY A 299 -19.69 6.20 -5.15
CA GLY A 299 -19.51 5.40 -6.37
C GLY A 299 -18.23 5.74 -7.13
N THR A 300 -17.93 7.03 -7.29
CA THR A 300 -16.73 7.52 -7.97
C THR A 300 -15.46 7.07 -7.24
N VAL A 301 -15.41 7.25 -5.90
CA VAL A 301 -14.28 6.85 -5.06
C VAL A 301 -14.07 5.32 -5.06
N LEU A 302 -15.18 4.56 -5.00
CA LEU A 302 -15.14 3.09 -5.07
C LEU A 302 -14.57 2.59 -6.40
N LEU A 303 -15.09 3.11 -7.51
CA LEU A 303 -14.62 2.74 -8.84
C LEU A 303 -13.16 3.18 -9.06
N TRP A 304 -12.81 4.42 -8.67
CA TRP A 304 -11.44 4.89 -8.77
C TRP A 304 -10.49 4.02 -7.94
N GLY A 305 -10.82 3.71 -6.69
CA GLY A 305 -10.02 2.85 -5.85
C GLY A 305 -9.78 1.48 -6.52
N GLY A 306 -10.85 0.79 -6.89
CA GLY A 306 -10.72 -0.55 -7.47
C GLY A 306 -9.94 -0.59 -8.77
N ILE A 307 -10.12 0.39 -9.65
CA ILE A 307 -9.43 0.45 -10.94
C ILE A 307 -7.97 0.90 -10.77
N SER A 308 -7.72 1.87 -9.88
CA SER A 308 -6.37 2.36 -9.60
C SER A 308 -5.49 1.27 -8.97
N PHE A 309 -6.01 0.53 -7.98
CA PHE A 309 -5.29 -0.60 -7.38
C PHE A 309 -4.94 -1.69 -8.39
N ALA A 310 -5.75 -1.89 -9.43
CA ALA A 310 -5.49 -2.90 -10.44
C ALA A 310 -4.29 -2.58 -11.34
N ILE A 311 -3.86 -1.32 -11.41
CA ILE A 311 -2.67 -0.90 -12.19
C ILE A 311 -1.42 -1.65 -11.72
N TYR A 312 -1.25 -1.83 -10.40
CA TYR A 312 -0.09 -2.54 -9.83
C TYR A 312 -0.02 -4.01 -10.25
N PRO A 313 -1.03 -4.87 -10.00
CA PRO A 313 -0.96 -6.29 -10.38
C PRO A 313 -0.94 -6.50 -11.90
N VAL A 314 -1.62 -5.68 -12.70
CA VAL A 314 -1.55 -5.76 -14.16
C VAL A 314 -0.14 -5.38 -14.65
N GLY A 315 0.47 -4.33 -14.08
CA GLY A 315 1.86 -3.94 -14.34
C GLY A 315 2.85 -5.04 -13.95
N LEU A 316 2.65 -5.68 -12.79
CA LEU A 316 3.48 -6.79 -12.33
C LEU A 316 3.37 -8.03 -13.24
N ALA A 317 2.17 -8.30 -13.75
CA ALA A 317 1.94 -9.37 -14.72
C ALA A 317 2.62 -9.09 -16.08
N LEU A 318 2.67 -7.81 -16.50
CA LEU A 318 3.46 -7.39 -17.68
C LEU A 318 4.96 -7.53 -17.44
N LEU A 319 5.45 -7.21 -16.25
CA LEU A 319 6.84 -7.41 -15.87
C LEU A 319 7.25 -8.88 -16.03
N GLY A 320 6.45 -9.79 -15.48
CA GLY A 320 6.69 -11.24 -15.56
C GLY A 320 6.77 -11.78 -16.99
N GLN A 321 6.06 -11.15 -17.95
CA GLN A 321 6.15 -11.50 -19.38
C GLN A 321 7.41 -10.96 -20.08
N SER A 322 8.03 -9.92 -19.51
CA SER A 322 9.11 -9.17 -20.16
C SER A 322 10.48 -9.56 -19.66
N VAL A 323 10.58 -10.29 -18.53
CA VAL A 323 11.82 -10.57 -17.83
C VAL A 323 12.08 -12.08 -17.79
N LYS A 324 13.34 -12.50 -17.97
CA LYS A 324 13.74 -13.92 -17.86
C LYS A 324 13.62 -14.42 -16.42
N SER A 325 13.35 -15.72 -16.23
CA SER A 325 13.15 -16.35 -14.93
C SER A 325 14.27 -16.06 -13.91
N GLY A 326 15.53 -15.97 -14.34
CA GLY A 326 16.67 -15.66 -13.47
C GLY A 326 16.71 -14.22 -12.94
N ASP A 327 15.99 -13.29 -13.57
CA ASP A 327 15.95 -11.87 -13.21
C ASP A 327 14.66 -11.45 -12.51
N ILE A 328 13.67 -12.34 -12.41
CA ILE A 328 12.32 -12.02 -11.93
C ILE A 328 12.32 -11.49 -10.50
N ALA A 329 13.12 -12.06 -9.60
CA ALA A 329 13.20 -11.61 -8.21
C ALA A 329 13.77 -10.19 -8.10
N ARG A 330 14.81 -9.89 -8.90
CA ARG A 330 15.40 -8.54 -8.98
C ARG A 330 14.43 -7.53 -9.58
N ALA A 331 13.72 -7.94 -10.62
CA ALA A 331 12.75 -7.10 -11.31
C ALA A 331 11.54 -6.79 -10.42
N ASN A 332 11.04 -7.75 -9.65
CA ASN A 332 9.98 -7.53 -8.67
C ASN A 332 10.41 -6.56 -7.56
N THR A 333 11.63 -6.69 -7.06
CA THR A 333 12.17 -5.73 -6.07
C THR A 333 12.28 -4.32 -6.65
N ALA A 334 12.82 -4.18 -7.88
CA ALA A 334 12.88 -2.89 -8.55
C ALA A 334 11.49 -2.28 -8.79
N PHE A 335 10.51 -3.11 -9.18
CA PHE A 335 9.12 -2.71 -9.37
C PHE A 335 8.50 -2.14 -8.09
N SER A 336 8.69 -2.84 -6.96
CA SER A 336 8.21 -2.36 -5.65
C SER A 336 8.92 -1.06 -5.21
N MET A 337 10.22 -0.92 -5.49
CA MET A 337 10.94 0.34 -5.20
C MET A 337 10.40 1.51 -6.03
N ILE A 338 10.11 1.30 -7.31
CA ILE A 338 9.55 2.31 -8.20
C ILE A 338 8.11 2.68 -7.77
N TYR A 339 7.33 1.71 -7.29
CA TYR A 339 6.02 1.98 -6.71
C TYR A 339 6.13 2.92 -5.48
N ILE A 340 7.07 2.66 -4.56
CA ILE A 340 7.30 3.55 -3.40
C ILE A 340 7.79 4.93 -3.86
N LEU A 341 8.64 4.99 -4.89
CA LEU A 341 9.14 6.24 -5.47
C LEU A 341 8.00 7.07 -6.08
N GLY A 342 7.00 6.42 -6.70
CA GLY A 342 5.79 7.08 -7.17
C GLY A 342 5.06 7.83 -6.06
N GLY A 343 4.86 7.19 -4.92
CA GLY A 343 4.25 7.82 -3.75
C GLY A 343 5.13 8.91 -3.12
N LEU A 344 6.45 8.70 -3.09
CA LEU A 344 7.41 9.68 -2.56
C LEU A 344 7.39 10.99 -3.34
N ILE A 345 7.32 10.92 -4.66
CA ILE A 345 7.27 12.09 -5.55
C ILE A 345 5.84 12.63 -5.65
N GLY A 346 4.85 11.76 -5.74
CA GLY A 346 3.46 12.13 -5.98
C GLY A 346 2.84 12.96 -4.85
N ARG A 347 3.14 12.64 -3.60
CA ARG A 347 2.58 13.37 -2.45
C ARG A 347 2.96 14.85 -2.42
N PRO A 348 4.25 15.25 -2.47
CA PRO A 348 4.61 16.67 -2.51
C PRO A 348 4.11 17.38 -3.77
N MET A 349 4.16 16.72 -4.94
CA MET A 349 3.65 17.30 -6.18
C MET A 349 2.14 17.58 -6.10
N THR A 350 1.37 16.62 -5.59
CA THR A 350 -0.08 16.80 -5.44
C THR A 350 -0.38 17.85 -4.38
N GLY A 351 0.36 17.88 -3.26
CA GLY A 351 0.22 18.91 -2.26
C GLY A 351 0.42 20.31 -2.84
N ALA A 352 1.53 20.53 -3.56
CA ALA A 352 1.80 21.78 -4.25
C ALA A 352 0.70 22.16 -5.26
N ALA A 353 0.19 21.19 -6.03
CA ALA A 353 -0.89 21.42 -6.96
C ALA A 353 -2.21 21.79 -6.24
N MET A 354 -2.50 21.20 -5.10
CA MET A 354 -3.68 21.56 -4.29
C MET A 354 -3.55 22.95 -3.66
N ASP A 355 -2.36 23.39 -3.29
CA ASP A 355 -2.13 24.76 -2.82
C ASP A 355 -2.34 25.79 -3.94
N LEU A 356 -1.90 25.47 -5.16
CA LEU A 356 -2.03 26.37 -6.32
C LEU A 356 -3.45 26.37 -6.92
N PHE A 357 -4.07 25.22 -7.06
CA PHE A 357 -5.32 25.03 -7.79
C PHE A 357 -6.50 24.62 -6.93
N ARG A 358 -6.30 24.53 -5.60
CA ARG A 358 -7.28 24.03 -4.63
C ARG A 358 -7.77 22.60 -4.94
N GLU A 359 -9.08 22.35 -4.86
CA GLU A 359 -9.68 21.03 -5.07
C GLU A 359 -9.31 20.37 -6.42
N PRO A 360 -9.28 21.07 -7.57
CA PRO A 360 -8.81 20.48 -8.82
C PRO A 360 -7.37 19.98 -8.82
N GLY A 361 -6.52 20.45 -7.88
CA GLY A 361 -5.12 20.07 -7.78
C GLY A 361 -4.90 18.57 -7.57
N LEU A 362 -5.72 17.92 -6.73
CA LEU A 362 -5.70 16.47 -6.53
C LEU A 362 -5.98 15.72 -7.85
N GLY A 363 -7.14 16.03 -8.43
CA GLY A 363 -7.60 15.40 -9.67
C GLY A 363 -6.65 15.66 -10.85
N GLY A 364 -6.16 16.91 -11.00
CA GLY A 364 -5.27 17.31 -12.08
C GLY A 364 -3.92 16.58 -12.07
N THR A 365 -3.28 16.48 -10.89
CA THR A 365 -2.01 15.76 -10.78
C THR A 365 -2.18 14.27 -11.11
N LEU A 366 -3.18 13.63 -10.55
CA LEU A 366 -3.43 12.20 -10.78
C LEU A 366 -3.84 11.94 -12.24
N ALA A 367 -4.71 12.80 -12.82
CA ALA A 367 -5.14 12.67 -14.20
C ALA A 367 -3.97 12.79 -15.19
N LEU A 368 -2.99 13.66 -14.92
CA LEU A 368 -1.79 13.79 -15.75
C LEU A 368 -1.01 12.46 -15.83
N PHE A 369 -0.73 11.82 -14.71
CA PHE A 369 0.02 10.57 -14.68
C PHE A 369 -0.77 9.39 -15.22
N TYR A 370 -2.06 9.30 -14.93
CA TYR A 370 -2.92 8.26 -15.50
C TYR A 370 -3.09 8.44 -17.01
N CYS A 371 -3.21 9.67 -17.51
CA CYS A 371 -3.23 9.98 -18.95
C CYS A 371 -1.92 9.53 -19.62
N ALA A 372 -0.79 9.92 -19.06
CA ALA A 372 0.52 9.54 -19.58
C ALA A 372 0.71 8.01 -19.60
N LEU A 373 0.33 7.30 -18.54
CA LEU A 373 0.37 5.84 -18.50
C LEU A 373 -0.57 5.21 -19.54
N GLY A 374 -1.82 5.68 -19.62
CA GLY A 374 -2.82 5.16 -20.53
C GLY A 374 -2.42 5.34 -22.00
N LEU A 375 -1.94 6.52 -22.37
CA LEU A 375 -1.45 6.79 -23.72
C LEU A 375 -0.21 5.96 -24.07
N THR A 376 0.75 5.83 -23.14
CA THR A 376 1.94 5.01 -23.34
C THR A 376 1.56 3.54 -23.54
N ALA A 377 0.65 3.02 -22.72
CA ALA A 377 0.18 1.64 -22.82
C ALA A 377 -0.55 1.39 -24.15
N LEU A 378 -1.41 2.32 -24.61
CA LEU A 378 -2.08 2.25 -25.91
C LEU A 378 -1.09 2.27 -27.08
N LEU A 379 -0.09 3.13 -27.04
CA LEU A 379 0.92 3.21 -28.09
C LEU A 379 1.74 1.92 -28.21
N VAL A 380 2.12 1.35 -27.06
CA VAL A 380 2.87 0.08 -27.01
C VAL A 380 1.99 -1.10 -27.47
N TRP A 381 0.70 -1.08 -27.13
CA TRP A 381 -0.25 -2.10 -27.57
C TRP A 381 -0.44 -2.07 -29.09
N ARG A 382 -0.72 -0.89 -29.68
CA ARG A 382 -0.91 -0.75 -31.14
C ARG A 382 0.32 -1.15 -31.96
N ARG A 383 1.55 -0.85 -31.48
CA ARG A 383 2.79 -1.20 -32.18
C ARG A 383 3.08 -2.70 -32.26
N LYS A 384 2.46 -3.54 -31.44
CA LYS A 384 2.62 -5.00 -31.48
C LYS A 384 1.49 -5.73 -32.21
N GLY A 385 0.41 -5.02 -32.55
CA GLY A 385 -0.68 -5.54 -33.37
C GLY A 385 -0.59 -5.16 -34.84
N ALA A 386 0.38 -4.33 -35.18
CA ALA A 386 0.83 -4.02 -36.55
C ALA A 386 2.13 -4.78 -36.85
#